data_477d3296862563a75c752fe74cfcf870
#
_entry.id   477d3296862563a75c752fe74cfcf870
#
_cell.length_a   1.000
_cell.length_b   1.000
_cell.length_c   1.000
_cell.angle_alpha   90.00
_cell.angle_beta   90.00
_cell.angle_gamma   90.00
#
_symmetry.space_group_name_H-M   'P 1'
#
loop_
_entity.id
_entity.type
_entity.pdbx_description
1 polymer ?
#
loop_
_entity_poly.entity_id
_entity_poly.type
_entity_poly.pdbx_seq_one_letter_code
_entity_poly.pdbx_strand_id
1 'polypeptide(L)'
;MISENIKYIGVNDHIIDLFEGQYIVPNGMAYNSYVIIDKKIAVMDSVDQKFTEEWLSNIEKTLHGKTPDYLVVHHMEPDHSANIVSFLNAYPNAFVVSSDKAFKMMAQFFGTDFADRRIVVKEGDTLNLGKHTLNFIAAPMVHWPEVILSYESNEKILFSADAFGKFGALDIAEDWACEARRYYIGIVGKYGTQVQALLKKATALDIKTICPLHGPVLTENLEYYLDLYNTWSSYTPEEEGVMIAYTSIYGNTKKAVMLLAEKLKENGCPKVVVNDLAREDMAEVVEDAFRYSKLVLATTTYNADIFPFMKEFIDHLTERNFQNRTVAFIENGSWAPTATKVMQAMLEKCKNLTLSENTVKILSALSYESEAQIDNLAKELCK
;
A
#
# COMPACT_ATOMS: atom_id res chain seq x y z
N MET A 1 23.89 0.56 -7.35
CA MET A 1 24.23 1.70 -8.24
C MET A 1 23.21 1.67 -9.36
N ILE A 2 22.42 2.75 -9.54
CA ILE A 2 21.36 2.78 -10.57
C ILE A 2 22.01 2.95 -11.94
N SER A 3 22.84 4.00 -12.06
CA SER A 3 23.69 4.22 -13.24
C SER A 3 24.96 4.98 -12.86
N GLU A 4 25.77 5.37 -13.86
CA GLU A 4 26.96 6.20 -13.64
C GLU A 4 26.56 7.60 -13.10
N ASN A 5 25.45 8.14 -13.59
CA ASN A 5 25.02 9.52 -13.30
C ASN A 5 23.87 9.60 -12.28
N ILE A 6 23.19 8.50 -12.00
CA ILE A 6 22.05 8.46 -11.08
C ILE A 6 22.38 7.58 -9.88
N LYS A 7 22.37 8.18 -8.71
CA LYS A 7 22.81 7.53 -7.45
C LYS A 7 21.69 7.55 -6.43
N TYR A 8 21.67 6.50 -5.61
CA TYR A 8 20.85 6.44 -4.39
C TYR A 8 21.56 7.21 -3.27
N ILE A 9 20.80 8.03 -2.55
CA ILE A 9 21.25 8.84 -1.42
C ILE A 9 20.26 8.81 -0.24
N GLY A 10 19.32 7.88 -0.25
CA GLY A 10 18.35 7.67 0.81
C GLY A 10 18.92 7.04 2.07
N VAL A 11 18.03 6.63 2.99
CA VAL A 11 18.35 6.09 4.30
C VAL A 11 17.47 4.90 4.66
N ASN A 12 17.91 4.07 5.62
CA ASN A 12 17.10 3.01 6.23
C ASN A 12 16.76 3.37 7.68
N ASP A 13 15.50 3.26 8.06
CA ASP A 13 15.03 3.41 9.43
C ASP A 13 14.78 2.03 10.06
N HIS A 14 15.66 1.60 10.97
CA HIS A 14 15.55 0.35 11.71
C HIS A 14 14.92 0.52 13.10
N ILE A 15 14.54 1.75 13.47
CA ILE A 15 13.99 2.05 14.79
C ILE A 15 12.51 2.39 14.78
N ILE A 16 11.94 2.58 13.60
CA ILE A 16 10.48 2.77 13.46
C ILE A 16 9.77 1.46 13.78
N ASP A 17 8.73 1.54 14.61
CA ASP A 17 7.86 0.40 14.95
C ASP A 17 6.52 0.45 14.19
N LEU A 18 6.00 1.66 13.95
CA LEU A 18 4.74 1.90 13.25
C LEU A 18 4.90 2.93 12.14
N PHE A 19 4.73 2.51 10.89
CA PHE A 19 4.63 3.43 9.76
C PHE A 19 3.24 4.09 9.74
N GLU A 20 3.17 5.39 9.44
CA GLU A 20 1.95 6.22 9.57
C GLU A 20 1.25 6.09 10.95
N GLY A 21 1.98 5.66 11.98
CA GLY A 21 1.43 5.43 13.32
C GLY A 21 0.46 4.25 13.44
N GLN A 22 0.34 3.40 12.42
CA GLN A 22 -0.62 2.29 12.39
C GLN A 22 -0.08 0.97 11.81
N TYR A 23 0.84 0.99 10.87
CA TYR A 23 1.33 -0.22 10.22
C TYR A 23 2.57 -0.74 10.94
N ILE A 24 2.50 -1.94 11.50
CA ILE A 24 3.65 -2.59 12.15
C ILE A 24 4.71 -2.90 11.07
N VAL A 25 5.93 -2.40 11.25
CA VAL A 25 7.04 -2.58 10.31
C VAL A 25 8.26 -3.18 11.01
N PRO A 26 8.24 -4.49 11.27
CA PRO A 26 9.30 -5.16 12.05
C PRO A 26 10.66 -5.15 11.36
N ASN A 27 10.68 -4.99 10.05
CA ASN A 27 11.88 -4.88 9.22
C ASN A 27 12.25 -3.42 8.89
N GLY A 28 11.70 -2.46 9.65
CA GLY A 28 11.96 -1.04 9.47
C GLY A 28 11.34 -0.46 8.20
N MET A 29 11.92 0.64 7.71
CA MET A 29 11.47 1.34 6.51
C MET A 29 12.65 1.92 5.75
N ALA A 30 12.55 2.01 4.43
CA ALA A 30 13.47 2.76 3.60
C ALA A 30 12.82 4.08 3.18
N TYR A 31 13.54 5.19 3.33
CA TYR A 31 13.18 6.48 2.74
C TYR A 31 14.14 6.78 1.60
N ASN A 32 13.64 6.62 0.38
CA ASN A 32 14.47 6.70 -0.80
C ASN A 32 14.61 8.14 -1.30
N SER A 33 15.81 8.52 -1.58
CA SER A 33 16.16 9.75 -2.27
C SER A 33 17.23 9.46 -3.31
N TYR A 34 17.21 10.20 -4.39
CA TYR A 34 18.15 9.96 -5.50
C TYR A 34 18.79 11.27 -5.95
N VAL A 35 19.90 11.18 -6.65
CA VAL A 35 20.55 12.35 -7.27
C VAL A 35 20.91 12.05 -8.71
N ILE A 36 20.61 12.98 -9.60
CA ILE A 36 20.98 12.99 -11.00
C ILE A 36 22.11 14.00 -11.17
N ILE A 37 23.29 13.52 -11.58
CA ILE A 37 24.50 14.31 -11.75
C ILE A 37 24.69 14.59 -13.25
N ASP A 38 24.47 15.85 -13.65
CA ASP A 38 24.63 16.30 -15.03
C ASP A 38 25.21 17.73 -15.02
N LYS A 39 25.02 18.51 -16.10
CA LYS A 39 25.34 19.97 -16.13
C LYS A 39 24.59 20.71 -15.04
N LYS A 40 23.34 20.32 -14.80
CA LYS A 40 22.53 20.69 -13.66
C LYS A 40 22.31 19.46 -12.80
N ILE A 41 22.36 19.61 -11.49
CA ILE A 41 22.23 18.52 -10.53
C ILE A 41 20.85 18.60 -9.88
N ALA A 42 20.10 17.50 -9.95
CA ALA A 42 18.78 17.38 -9.32
C ALA A 42 18.81 16.30 -8.23
N VAL A 43 18.38 16.67 -7.02
CA VAL A 43 18.04 15.75 -5.94
C VAL A 43 16.55 15.44 -6.04
N MET A 44 16.18 14.16 -5.91
CA MET A 44 14.83 13.64 -6.06
C MET A 44 14.32 13.24 -4.68
N ASP A 45 13.37 14.00 -4.15
CA ASP A 45 12.78 13.90 -2.82
C ASP A 45 13.77 13.96 -1.66
N SER A 46 13.27 14.10 -0.46
CA SER A 46 14.06 14.02 0.76
C SER A 46 13.69 12.75 1.57
N VAL A 47 13.99 12.73 2.84
CA VAL A 47 13.76 11.61 3.76
C VAL A 47 13.07 12.08 5.02
N ASP A 48 12.69 11.17 5.93
CA ASP A 48 12.15 11.52 7.24
C ASP A 48 13.09 12.45 8.02
N GLN A 49 12.52 13.36 8.78
CA GLN A 49 13.25 14.40 9.54
C GLN A 49 14.31 13.84 10.50
N LYS A 50 14.12 12.64 11.02
CA LYS A 50 15.10 11.98 11.91
C LYS A 50 16.45 11.77 11.23
N PHE A 51 16.49 11.68 9.91
CA PHE A 51 17.66 11.37 9.10
C PHE A 51 18.22 12.56 8.33
N THR A 52 17.87 13.80 8.72
CA THR A 52 18.35 15.05 8.07
C THR A 52 19.85 15.07 7.88
N GLU A 53 20.62 14.82 8.95
CA GLU A 53 22.10 14.89 8.92
C GLU A 53 22.70 13.80 8.05
N GLU A 54 22.18 12.57 8.15
CA GLU A 54 22.65 11.45 7.36
C GLU A 54 22.40 11.68 5.87
N TRP A 55 21.19 12.12 5.51
CA TRP A 55 20.80 12.41 4.14
C TRP A 55 21.64 13.52 3.52
N LEU A 56 21.84 14.66 4.22
CA LEU A 56 22.70 15.74 3.75
C LEU A 56 24.16 15.27 3.59
N SER A 57 24.67 14.44 4.50
CA SER A 57 25.97 13.80 4.37
C SER A 57 26.07 12.87 3.15
N ASN A 58 25.01 12.13 2.84
CA ASN A 58 24.95 11.27 1.65
C ASN A 58 25.00 12.09 0.36
N ILE A 59 24.31 13.24 0.31
CA ILE A 59 24.40 14.20 -0.81
C ILE A 59 25.84 14.70 -0.97
N GLU A 60 26.43 15.22 0.10
CA GLU A 60 27.79 15.78 0.08
C GLU A 60 28.83 14.77 -0.38
N LYS A 61 28.80 13.57 0.19
CA LYS A 61 29.69 12.45 -0.20
C LYS A 61 29.52 12.08 -1.67
N THR A 62 28.30 12.05 -2.16
CA THR A 62 28.00 11.63 -3.55
C THR A 62 28.41 12.71 -4.55
N LEU A 63 28.26 13.98 -4.21
CA LEU A 63 28.52 15.08 -5.11
C LEU A 63 29.99 15.56 -5.12
N HIS A 64 30.81 15.12 -4.15
CA HIS A 64 32.24 15.46 -4.09
C HIS A 64 32.53 16.97 -4.22
N GLY A 65 31.78 17.79 -3.47
CA GLY A 65 31.93 19.24 -3.45
C GLY A 65 31.14 20.01 -4.54
N LYS A 66 30.41 19.32 -5.41
CA LYS A 66 29.44 19.99 -6.29
C LYS A 66 28.16 20.30 -5.49
N THR A 67 27.41 21.30 -5.94
CA THR A 67 26.16 21.70 -5.30
C THR A 67 24.95 21.38 -6.17
N PRO A 68 23.84 20.92 -5.59
CA PRO A 68 22.58 20.72 -6.33
C PRO A 68 22.02 22.06 -6.87
N ASP A 69 21.41 22.00 -8.05
CA ASP A 69 20.62 23.08 -8.63
C ASP A 69 19.15 22.95 -8.27
N TYR A 70 18.67 21.71 -8.09
CA TYR A 70 17.24 21.45 -7.88
C TYR A 70 17.02 20.40 -6.79
N LEU A 71 15.92 20.61 -6.02
CA LEU A 71 15.23 19.57 -5.27
C LEU A 71 13.88 19.34 -5.96
N VAL A 72 13.69 18.20 -6.58
CA VAL A 72 12.41 17.76 -7.14
C VAL A 72 11.63 17.06 -6.04
N VAL A 73 10.43 17.55 -5.73
CA VAL A 73 9.57 16.96 -4.69
C VAL A 73 8.36 16.34 -5.39
N HIS A 74 8.29 15.02 -5.37
CA HIS A 74 7.20 14.26 -5.98
C HIS A 74 6.00 14.17 -5.06
N HIS A 75 6.23 14.11 -3.75
CA HIS A 75 5.22 13.89 -2.73
C HIS A 75 5.48 14.72 -1.47
N MET A 76 4.41 15.21 -0.83
CA MET A 76 4.48 16.12 0.30
C MET A 76 4.32 15.45 1.66
N GLU A 77 4.19 14.14 1.71
CA GLU A 77 4.22 13.43 2.98
C GLU A 77 5.54 13.70 3.71
N PRO A 78 5.51 13.92 5.05
CA PRO A 78 6.69 14.39 5.78
C PRO A 78 7.93 13.50 5.68
N ASP A 79 7.77 12.20 5.48
CA ASP A 79 8.88 11.27 5.29
C ASP A 79 9.63 11.44 3.95
N HIS A 80 9.10 12.26 3.04
CA HIS A 80 9.73 12.65 1.77
C HIS A 80 9.95 14.15 1.64
N SER A 81 9.29 14.96 2.47
CA SER A 81 9.29 16.42 2.32
C SER A 81 9.84 17.19 3.51
N ALA A 82 10.00 16.58 4.69
CA ALA A 82 10.38 17.29 5.92
C ALA A 82 11.69 18.06 5.82
N ASN A 83 12.61 17.62 4.95
CA ASN A 83 13.93 18.22 4.82
C ASN A 83 14.07 19.30 3.74
N ILE A 84 12.98 19.77 3.14
CA ILE A 84 13.01 20.83 2.12
C ILE A 84 13.72 22.08 2.65
N VAL A 85 13.37 22.54 3.87
CA VAL A 85 14.00 23.73 4.49
C VAL A 85 15.48 23.48 4.78
N SER A 86 15.82 22.32 5.33
CA SER A 86 17.22 21.93 5.63
C SER A 86 18.07 21.88 4.36
N PHE A 87 17.54 21.34 3.28
CA PHE A 87 18.18 21.31 1.97
C PHE A 87 18.44 22.74 1.43
N LEU A 88 17.43 23.60 1.46
CA LEU A 88 17.54 24.96 0.96
C LEU A 88 18.47 25.84 1.81
N ASN A 89 18.67 25.52 3.09
CA ASN A 89 19.64 26.16 3.94
C ASN A 89 21.08 25.69 3.60
N ALA A 90 21.26 24.39 3.35
CA ALA A 90 22.54 23.83 2.94
C ALA A 90 22.94 24.27 1.50
N TYR A 91 21.94 24.44 0.62
CA TYR A 91 22.14 24.78 -0.79
C TYR A 91 21.33 26.03 -1.17
N PRO A 92 21.76 27.25 -0.77
CA PRO A 92 20.96 28.47 -0.88
C PRO A 92 20.65 28.92 -2.32
N ASN A 93 21.38 28.39 -3.31
CA ASN A 93 21.14 28.68 -4.74
C ASN A 93 20.23 27.66 -5.42
N ALA A 94 19.79 26.60 -4.72
CA ALA A 94 18.94 25.57 -5.28
C ALA A 94 17.47 26.03 -5.37
N PHE A 95 16.76 25.47 -6.33
CA PHE A 95 15.32 25.68 -6.53
C PHE A 95 14.56 24.40 -6.16
N VAL A 96 13.36 24.56 -5.59
CA VAL A 96 12.39 23.48 -5.40
C VAL A 96 11.53 23.37 -6.65
N VAL A 97 11.37 22.14 -7.15
CA VAL A 97 10.55 21.82 -8.33
C VAL A 97 9.42 20.89 -7.89
N SER A 98 8.18 21.31 -8.07
CA SER A 98 7.01 20.48 -7.71
C SER A 98 5.72 21.00 -8.33
N SER A 99 4.58 20.34 -8.03
CA SER A 99 3.26 20.78 -8.47
C SER A 99 2.78 22.04 -7.72
N ASP A 100 1.85 22.80 -8.32
CA ASP A 100 1.23 23.96 -7.65
C ASP A 100 0.54 23.59 -6.33
N LYS A 101 -0.06 22.40 -6.27
CA LYS A 101 -0.67 21.89 -5.03
C LYS A 101 0.38 21.62 -3.94
N ALA A 102 1.52 21.04 -4.31
CA ALA A 102 2.62 20.82 -3.38
C ALA A 102 3.13 22.12 -2.76
N PHE A 103 3.29 23.18 -3.55
CA PHE A 103 3.68 24.48 -3.00
C PHE A 103 2.65 25.08 -2.04
N LYS A 104 1.36 24.85 -2.27
CA LYS A 104 0.31 25.23 -1.31
C LYS A 104 0.43 24.45 0.00
N MET A 105 0.79 23.14 -0.08
CA MET A 105 1.04 22.31 1.10
C MET A 105 2.34 22.72 1.80
N MET A 106 3.39 23.08 1.06
CA MET A 106 4.63 23.65 1.64
C MET A 106 4.35 24.90 2.46
N ALA A 107 3.45 25.78 1.99
CA ALA A 107 3.03 26.95 2.77
C ALA A 107 2.34 26.56 4.10
N GLN A 108 1.62 25.44 4.13
CA GLN A 108 0.99 24.93 5.34
C GLN A 108 2.00 24.28 6.29
N PHE A 109 2.92 23.47 5.78
CA PHE A 109 3.93 22.78 6.59
C PHE A 109 5.04 23.70 7.09
N PHE A 110 5.50 24.65 6.25
CA PHE A 110 6.71 25.42 6.51
C PHE A 110 6.46 26.93 6.66
N GLY A 111 5.21 27.39 6.51
CA GLY A 111 4.88 28.83 6.53
C GLY A 111 5.39 29.60 5.31
N THR A 112 5.89 28.94 4.28
CA THR A 112 6.40 29.54 3.04
C THR A 112 6.15 28.59 1.85
N ASP A 113 5.85 29.17 0.70
CA ASP A 113 5.75 28.47 -0.58
C ASP A 113 7.03 28.62 -1.44
N PHE A 114 8.09 29.13 -0.84
CA PHE A 114 9.39 29.37 -1.48
C PHE A 114 9.32 30.18 -2.79
N ALA A 115 8.46 31.17 -2.85
CA ALA A 115 8.15 31.96 -4.07
C ALA A 115 9.38 32.41 -4.88
N ASP A 116 10.48 32.76 -4.19
CA ASP A 116 11.73 33.21 -4.81
C ASP A 116 12.60 32.07 -5.38
N ARG A 117 12.32 30.83 -4.99
CA ARG A 117 13.14 29.65 -5.33
C ARG A 117 12.29 28.44 -5.71
N ARG A 118 11.13 28.64 -6.34
CA ARG A 118 10.25 27.56 -6.78
C ARG A 118 10.13 27.50 -8.30
N ILE A 119 10.00 26.30 -8.82
CA ILE A 119 9.63 26.02 -10.20
C ILE A 119 8.38 25.14 -10.16
N VAL A 120 7.26 25.71 -10.61
CA VAL A 120 5.98 24.99 -10.67
C VAL A 120 5.93 24.19 -11.96
N VAL A 121 5.64 22.89 -11.84
CA VAL A 121 5.49 21.98 -12.98
C VAL A 121 4.13 21.29 -12.96
N LYS A 122 3.69 20.83 -14.13
CA LYS A 122 2.43 20.12 -14.36
C LYS A 122 2.64 18.98 -15.35
N GLU A 123 1.61 18.23 -15.61
CA GLU A 123 1.58 17.18 -16.63
C GLU A 123 2.16 17.66 -17.96
N GLY A 124 3.17 16.94 -18.46
CA GLY A 124 3.83 17.19 -19.74
C GLY A 124 4.92 18.29 -19.73
N ASP A 125 5.11 18.98 -18.60
CA ASP A 125 6.26 19.89 -18.46
C ASP A 125 7.57 19.11 -18.38
N THR A 126 8.69 19.75 -18.71
CA THR A 126 10.02 19.14 -18.69
C THR A 126 11.03 19.98 -17.93
N LEU A 127 12.01 19.32 -17.30
CA LEU A 127 13.18 19.94 -16.70
C LEU A 127 14.44 19.37 -17.35
N ASN A 128 15.17 20.22 -18.10
CA ASN A 128 16.41 19.82 -18.75
C ASN A 128 17.60 20.00 -17.81
N LEU A 129 18.38 18.93 -17.58
CA LEU A 129 19.58 18.95 -16.73
C LEU A 129 20.86 18.97 -17.55
N GLY A 130 20.77 18.79 -18.89
CA GLY A 130 21.89 18.66 -19.80
C GLY A 130 21.69 17.47 -20.75
N LYS A 131 22.28 16.34 -20.44
CA LYS A 131 22.02 15.07 -21.10
C LYS A 131 20.71 14.44 -20.67
N HIS A 132 20.36 14.61 -19.38
CA HIS A 132 19.15 14.10 -18.78
C HIS A 132 18.01 15.10 -18.86
N THR A 133 16.78 14.61 -19.07
CA THR A 133 15.57 15.43 -19.08
C THR A 133 14.49 14.70 -18.30
N LEU A 134 13.92 15.37 -17.31
CA LEU A 134 12.76 14.90 -16.55
C LEU A 134 11.49 15.35 -17.26
N ASN A 135 10.57 14.41 -17.47
CA ASN A 135 9.23 14.66 -17.99
C ASN A 135 8.23 14.41 -16.87
N PHE A 136 7.44 15.41 -16.48
CA PHE A 136 6.56 15.31 -15.33
C PHE A 136 5.20 14.71 -15.70
N ILE A 137 4.71 13.82 -14.82
CA ILE A 137 3.46 13.09 -14.98
C ILE A 137 2.63 13.30 -13.71
N ALA A 138 1.44 13.85 -13.84
CA ALA A 138 0.54 14.01 -12.71
C ALA A 138 -0.08 12.67 -12.29
N ALA A 139 -0.02 12.37 -11.00
CA ALA A 139 -0.56 11.17 -10.37
C ALA A 139 -1.46 11.51 -9.16
N PRO A 140 -2.46 12.39 -9.32
CA PRO A 140 -3.27 12.84 -8.20
C PRO A 140 -3.98 11.66 -7.53
N MET A 141 -3.96 11.66 -6.18
CA MET A 141 -4.52 10.59 -5.33
C MET A 141 -3.78 9.24 -5.45
N VAL A 142 -2.53 9.24 -5.90
CA VAL A 142 -1.65 8.08 -5.77
C VAL A 142 -0.45 8.48 -4.86
N HIS A 143 -0.61 8.65 -3.49
CA HIS A 143 -1.92 8.52 -2.85
C HIS A 143 -2.49 9.88 -2.36
N TRP A 144 -1.77 11.00 -2.48
CA TRP A 144 -2.22 12.35 -2.15
C TRP A 144 -2.51 13.18 -3.42
N PRO A 145 -3.26 14.33 -3.28
CA PRO A 145 -3.76 15.05 -4.45
C PRO A 145 -2.71 15.85 -5.24
N GLU A 146 -1.53 16.09 -4.67
CA GLU A 146 -0.44 16.86 -5.26
C GLU A 146 0.58 16.02 -6.01
N VAL A 147 0.54 14.68 -5.84
CA VAL A 147 1.57 13.76 -6.32
C VAL A 147 1.83 13.91 -7.81
N ILE A 148 3.12 14.03 -8.13
CA ILE A 148 3.67 13.95 -9.48
C ILE A 148 4.71 12.84 -9.55
N LEU A 149 4.94 12.32 -10.72
CA LEU A 149 6.06 11.44 -11.05
C LEU A 149 6.98 12.16 -12.02
N SER A 150 8.20 11.69 -12.18
CA SER A 150 9.05 12.13 -13.28
C SER A 150 9.67 10.96 -14.03
N TYR A 151 9.62 11.02 -15.36
CA TYR A 151 10.27 10.07 -16.25
C TYR A 151 11.53 10.70 -16.83
N GLU A 152 12.68 10.13 -16.50
CA GLU A 152 13.97 10.49 -17.06
C GLU A 152 14.15 9.77 -18.40
N SER A 153 14.18 10.53 -19.49
CA SER A 153 14.03 9.98 -20.84
C SER A 153 15.32 9.43 -21.46
N ASN A 154 16.50 9.80 -20.95
CA ASN A 154 17.77 9.35 -21.51
C ASN A 154 18.13 7.92 -21.06
N GLU A 155 18.00 7.62 -19.76
CA GLU A 155 18.25 6.30 -19.20
C GLU A 155 16.96 5.50 -18.95
N LYS A 156 15.79 6.10 -19.26
CA LYS A 156 14.46 5.48 -19.19
C LYS A 156 14.06 5.07 -17.77
N ILE A 157 14.25 5.97 -16.83
CA ILE A 157 14.01 5.77 -15.41
C ILE A 157 12.73 6.49 -14.98
N LEU A 158 11.83 5.78 -14.33
CA LEU A 158 10.66 6.35 -13.69
C LEU A 158 10.92 6.55 -12.20
N PHE A 159 10.88 7.81 -11.73
CA PHE A 159 10.77 8.15 -10.31
C PHE A 159 9.28 8.17 -9.98
N SER A 160 8.84 7.16 -9.23
CA SER A 160 7.42 6.79 -9.17
C SER A 160 6.68 7.29 -7.93
N ALA A 161 7.29 8.19 -7.15
CA ALA A 161 6.79 8.52 -5.81
C ALA A 161 6.55 7.21 -5.02
N ASP A 162 5.46 7.10 -4.27
CA ASP A 162 5.14 5.90 -3.49
C ASP A 162 4.68 4.71 -4.32
N ALA A 163 4.32 4.93 -5.58
CA ALA A 163 3.94 3.81 -6.43
C ALA A 163 5.11 2.82 -6.58
N PHE A 164 4.79 1.54 -6.50
CA PHE A 164 5.74 0.41 -6.46
C PHE A 164 6.61 0.33 -5.20
N GLY A 165 6.28 1.11 -4.17
CA GLY A 165 6.90 1.03 -2.86
C GLY A 165 6.49 -0.22 -2.09
N LYS A 166 7.23 -0.51 -1.00
CA LYS A 166 6.93 -1.56 -0.04
C LYS A 166 7.42 -1.18 1.35
N PHE A 167 6.88 -1.81 2.38
CA PHE A 167 7.46 -1.76 3.72
C PHE A 167 8.82 -2.47 3.76
N GLY A 168 9.63 -2.14 4.76
CA GLY A 168 10.92 -2.74 5.04
C GLY A 168 12.13 -1.93 4.58
N ALA A 169 13.22 -2.03 5.34
CA ALA A 169 14.52 -1.43 5.03
C ALA A 169 15.21 -2.20 3.88
N LEU A 170 16.04 -1.52 3.08
CA LEU A 170 16.66 -2.10 1.88
C LEU A 170 17.71 -3.18 2.16
N ASP A 171 18.27 -3.20 3.35
CA ASP A 171 19.29 -4.16 3.78
C ASP A 171 18.70 -5.42 4.45
N ILE A 172 17.38 -5.52 4.54
CA ILE A 172 16.66 -6.71 4.98
C ILE A 172 16.11 -7.46 3.77
N ALA A 173 16.52 -8.72 3.64
CA ALA A 173 16.04 -9.57 2.55
C ALA A 173 14.64 -10.12 2.86
N GLU A 174 13.66 -9.74 2.05
CA GLU A 174 12.28 -10.23 2.15
C GLU A 174 11.60 -10.24 0.78
N ASP A 175 10.48 -10.96 0.69
CA ASP A 175 9.69 -10.99 -0.55
C ASP A 175 9.06 -9.63 -0.84
N TRP A 176 9.29 -9.12 -2.06
CA TRP A 176 8.74 -7.82 -2.46
C TRP A 176 7.22 -7.82 -2.48
N ALA A 177 6.60 -8.87 -3.03
CA ALA A 177 5.16 -8.89 -3.28
C ALA A 177 4.33 -8.86 -1.99
N CYS A 178 4.78 -9.53 -0.93
CA CYS A 178 4.10 -9.56 0.35
C CYS A 178 4.01 -8.15 0.95
N GLU A 179 5.15 -7.50 1.18
CA GLU A 179 5.21 -6.19 1.79
C GLU A 179 4.69 -5.06 0.89
N ALA A 180 4.85 -5.20 -0.44
CA ALA A 180 4.30 -4.24 -1.40
C ALA A 180 2.76 -4.34 -1.50
N ARG A 181 2.19 -5.53 -1.38
CA ARG A 181 0.73 -5.71 -1.36
C ARG A 181 0.13 -5.10 -0.10
N ARG A 182 0.75 -5.37 1.06
CA ARG A 182 0.34 -4.79 2.34
C ARG A 182 0.43 -3.26 2.32
N TYR A 183 1.53 -2.71 1.79
CA TYR A 183 1.72 -1.27 1.56
C TYR A 183 0.64 -0.71 0.62
N TYR A 184 0.46 -1.33 -0.53
CA TYR A 184 -0.51 -0.90 -1.54
C TYR A 184 -1.95 -0.90 -0.99
N ILE A 185 -2.41 -2.01 -0.43
CA ILE A 185 -3.78 -2.15 0.08
C ILE A 185 -4.01 -1.20 1.26
N GLY A 186 -3.03 -1.08 2.17
CA GLY A 186 -3.10 -0.20 3.32
C GLY A 186 -3.26 1.27 2.95
N ILE A 187 -2.41 1.75 2.07
CA ILE A 187 -2.18 3.19 1.81
C ILE A 187 -2.86 3.65 0.51
N VAL A 188 -2.71 2.89 -0.57
CA VAL A 188 -3.18 3.28 -1.92
C VAL A 188 -4.51 2.62 -2.30
N GLY A 189 -4.90 1.53 -1.64
CA GLY A 189 -6.00 0.63 -2.05
C GLY A 189 -7.34 1.30 -2.35
N LYS A 190 -7.66 2.41 -1.67
CA LYS A 190 -8.87 3.21 -1.94
C LYS A 190 -8.91 3.79 -3.37
N TYR A 191 -7.75 4.05 -3.97
CA TYR A 191 -7.58 4.86 -5.18
C TYR A 191 -7.28 4.03 -6.43
N GLY A 192 -7.76 2.79 -6.50
CA GLY A 192 -7.51 1.87 -7.61
C GLY A 192 -7.79 2.48 -8.99
N THR A 193 -8.87 3.27 -9.15
CA THR A 193 -9.19 3.96 -10.41
C THR A 193 -8.08 4.93 -10.85
N GLN A 194 -7.50 5.67 -9.90
CA GLN A 194 -6.42 6.61 -10.16
C GLN A 194 -5.12 5.87 -10.53
N VAL A 195 -4.85 4.75 -9.85
CA VAL A 195 -3.71 3.88 -10.19
C VAL A 195 -3.88 3.28 -11.58
N GLN A 196 -5.08 2.81 -11.97
CA GLN A 196 -5.36 2.33 -13.32
C GLN A 196 -5.10 3.42 -14.38
N ALA A 197 -5.48 4.66 -14.10
CA ALA A 197 -5.19 5.79 -15.00
C ALA A 197 -3.68 6.06 -15.10
N LEU A 198 -2.95 5.93 -14.00
CA LEU A 198 -1.49 6.08 -13.98
C LEU A 198 -0.79 4.96 -14.75
N LEU A 199 -1.18 3.70 -14.54
CA LEU A 199 -0.63 2.54 -15.26
C LEU A 199 -0.80 2.70 -16.78
N LYS A 200 -1.96 3.21 -17.22
CA LYS A 200 -2.19 3.50 -18.65
C LYS A 200 -1.22 4.54 -19.20
N LYS A 201 -0.82 5.53 -18.41
CA LYS A 201 0.22 6.49 -18.83
C LYS A 201 1.59 5.83 -18.86
N ALA A 202 1.92 5.02 -17.84
CA ALA A 202 3.20 4.33 -17.72
C ALA A 202 3.46 3.34 -18.88
N THR A 203 2.42 2.62 -19.34
CA THR A 203 2.54 1.69 -20.47
C THR A 203 2.88 2.37 -21.81
N ALA A 204 2.71 3.69 -21.91
CA ALA A 204 3.12 4.46 -23.11
C ALA A 204 4.61 4.85 -23.07
N LEU A 205 5.32 4.57 -21.97
CA LEU A 205 6.72 4.91 -21.76
C LEU A 205 7.61 3.66 -21.90
N ASP A 206 8.82 3.84 -22.43
CA ASP A 206 9.83 2.78 -22.45
C ASP A 206 10.63 2.79 -21.14
N ILE A 207 10.04 2.25 -20.06
CA ILE A 207 10.63 2.23 -18.72
C ILE A 207 11.59 1.04 -18.60
N LYS A 208 12.80 1.30 -18.13
CA LYS A 208 13.82 0.28 -17.84
C LYS A 208 14.10 0.12 -16.35
N THR A 209 13.82 1.15 -15.58
CA THR A 209 14.05 1.17 -14.14
C THR A 209 12.94 1.97 -13.45
N ILE A 210 12.46 1.48 -12.32
CA ILE A 210 11.53 2.20 -11.44
C ILE A 210 12.27 2.50 -10.13
N CYS A 211 12.24 3.76 -9.73
CA CYS A 211 12.83 4.28 -8.52
C CYS A 211 11.71 4.77 -7.58
N PRO A 212 11.17 3.92 -6.69
CA PRO A 212 10.13 4.29 -5.75
C PRO A 212 10.70 5.04 -4.54
N LEU A 213 9.83 5.69 -3.77
CA LEU A 213 10.22 6.37 -2.52
C LEU A 213 10.41 5.41 -1.34
N HIS A 214 9.89 4.18 -1.44
CA HIS A 214 10.14 3.09 -0.49
C HIS A 214 10.50 1.80 -1.21
N GLY A 215 11.30 0.95 -0.56
CA GLY A 215 11.68 -0.34 -1.13
C GLY A 215 12.75 -0.28 -2.22
N PRO A 216 13.06 -1.40 -2.88
CA PRO A 216 14.19 -1.50 -3.80
C PRO A 216 13.94 -0.79 -5.14
N VAL A 217 15.01 -0.38 -5.78
CA VAL A 217 14.99 0.02 -7.19
C VAL A 217 14.70 -1.22 -8.04
N LEU A 218 13.70 -1.13 -8.93
CA LEU A 218 13.26 -2.23 -9.77
C LEU A 218 13.88 -2.09 -11.16
N THR A 219 14.69 -3.07 -11.56
CA THR A 219 15.47 -3.03 -12.82
C THR A 219 15.20 -4.24 -13.72
N GLU A 220 14.65 -5.30 -13.18
CA GLU A 220 14.41 -6.56 -13.87
C GLU A 220 12.95 -6.96 -13.74
N ASN A 221 12.43 -7.67 -14.73
CA ASN A 221 11.06 -8.22 -14.71
C ASN A 221 9.98 -7.18 -14.36
N LEU A 222 10.06 -5.99 -14.93
CA LEU A 222 9.14 -4.88 -14.60
C LEU A 222 7.68 -5.23 -14.90
N GLU A 223 7.42 -6.10 -15.86
CA GLU A 223 6.08 -6.60 -16.19
C GLU A 223 5.40 -7.26 -14.97
N TYR A 224 6.15 -8.03 -14.18
CA TYR A 224 5.64 -8.66 -12.96
C TYR A 224 5.08 -7.62 -11.97
N TYR A 225 5.80 -6.54 -11.72
CA TYR A 225 5.37 -5.48 -10.81
C TYR A 225 4.17 -4.69 -11.35
N LEU A 226 4.16 -4.43 -12.65
CA LEU A 226 3.04 -3.77 -13.34
C LEU A 226 1.78 -4.63 -13.31
N ASP A 227 1.90 -5.93 -13.51
CA ASP A 227 0.79 -6.89 -13.47
C ASP A 227 0.18 -7.00 -12.07
N LEU A 228 1.01 -7.04 -11.02
CA LEU A 228 0.52 -7.01 -9.64
C LEU A 228 -0.22 -5.70 -9.32
N TYR A 229 0.35 -4.55 -9.70
CA TYR A 229 -0.33 -3.26 -9.53
C TYR A 229 -1.63 -3.17 -10.32
N ASN A 230 -1.68 -3.73 -11.52
CA ASN A 230 -2.90 -3.83 -12.32
C ASN A 230 -3.95 -4.71 -11.62
N THR A 231 -3.56 -5.85 -11.09
CA THR A 231 -4.41 -6.78 -10.34
C THR A 231 -4.99 -6.10 -9.08
N TRP A 232 -4.14 -5.49 -8.27
CA TRP A 232 -4.58 -4.84 -7.02
C TRP A 232 -5.48 -3.63 -7.29
N SER A 233 -5.12 -2.79 -8.26
CA SER A 233 -5.87 -1.56 -8.57
C SER A 233 -7.17 -1.80 -9.33
N SER A 234 -7.32 -2.92 -10.01
CA SER A 234 -8.59 -3.37 -10.57
C SER A 234 -9.47 -4.14 -9.56
N TYR A 235 -8.96 -4.35 -8.34
CA TYR A 235 -9.61 -5.15 -7.30
C TYR A 235 -9.89 -6.60 -7.73
N THR A 236 -9.11 -7.11 -8.64
CA THR A 236 -9.14 -8.52 -9.05
C THR A 236 -8.47 -9.37 -7.97
N PRO A 237 -9.02 -10.54 -7.60
CA PRO A 237 -8.29 -11.47 -6.73
C PRO A 237 -6.96 -11.86 -7.34
N GLU A 238 -5.91 -11.90 -6.52
CA GLU A 238 -4.59 -12.35 -6.97
C GLU A 238 -4.51 -13.87 -7.02
N GLU A 239 -5.18 -14.54 -6.08
CA GLU A 239 -5.17 -15.98 -5.94
C GLU A 239 -6.57 -16.57 -5.74
N GLU A 240 -6.81 -17.73 -6.34
CA GLU A 240 -7.97 -18.54 -6.01
C GLU A 240 -7.78 -19.20 -4.64
N GLY A 241 -8.72 -18.95 -3.72
CA GLY A 241 -8.65 -19.49 -2.37
C GLY A 241 -9.73 -18.92 -1.46
N VAL A 242 -9.78 -19.45 -0.25
CA VAL A 242 -10.68 -19.01 0.81
C VAL A 242 -9.87 -18.48 1.98
N MET A 243 -10.06 -17.21 2.29
CA MET A 243 -9.58 -16.59 3.52
C MET A 243 -10.71 -16.56 4.54
N ILE A 244 -10.43 -16.99 5.78
CA ILE A 244 -11.37 -17.01 6.89
C ILE A 244 -10.88 -16.03 7.95
N ALA A 245 -11.57 -14.91 8.12
CA ALA A 245 -11.35 -13.98 9.22
C ALA A 245 -12.32 -14.31 10.36
N TYR A 246 -11.80 -14.50 11.58
CA TYR A 246 -12.68 -14.84 12.69
C TYR A 246 -12.34 -14.14 14.00
N THR A 247 -13.37 -14.07 14.85
CA THR A 247 -13.23 -13.78 16.28
C THR A 247 -13.89 -14.88 17.08
N SER A 248 -13.32 -15.19 18.25
CA SER A 248 -13.87 -16.23 19.13
C SER A 248 -13.57 -15.92 20.59
N ILE A 249 -14.61 -15.81 21.43
CA ILE A 249 -14.46 -15.46 22.84
C ILE A 249 -14.01 -16.69 23.67
N TYR A 250 -14.75 -17.80 23.58
CA TYR A 250 -14.52 -19.03 24.35
C TYR A 250 -14.16 -20.24 23.49
N GLY A 251 -13.76 -20.03 22.24
CA GLY A 251 -13.26 -21.07 21.36
C GLY A 251 -14.30 -21.79 20.52
N ASN A 252 -15.61 -21.59 20.70
CA ASN A 252 -16.61 -22.35 19.95
C ASN A 252 -16.71 -21.87 18.48
N THR A 253 -16.65 -20.57 18.21
CA THR A 253 -16.55 -20.06 16.84
C THR A 253 -15.26 -20.50 16.16
N LYS A 254 -14.12 -20.51 16.89
CA LYS A 254 -12.85 -21.05 16.40
C LYS A 254 -12.97 -22.52 15.99
N LYS A 255 -13.66 -23.37 16.78
CA LYS A 255 -13.88 -24.79 16.43
C LYS A 255 -14.62 -24.93 15.11
N ALA A 256 -15.67 -24.13 14.88
CA ALA A 256 -16.41 -24.12 13.62
C ALA A 256 -15.56 -23.68 12.43
N VAL A 257 -14.74 -22.63 12.61
CA VAL A 257 -13.80 -22.15 11.60
C VAL A 257 -12.77 -23.22 11.25
N MET A 258 -12.19 -23.91 12.23
CA MET A 258 -11.22 -24.98 11.98
C MET A 258 -11.86 -26.16 11.26
N LEU A 259 -13.09 -26.53 11.60
CA LEU A 259 -13.85 -27.55 10.88
C LEU A 259 -14.13 -27.13 9.43
N LEU A 260 -14.53 -25.86 9.20
CA LEU A 260 -14.72 -25.37 7.83
C LEU A 260 -13.39 -25.43 7.04
N ALA A 261 -12.27 -25.02 7.63
CA ALA A 261 -10.97 -25.05 6.97
C ALA A 261 -10.54 -26.47 6.59
N GLU A 262 -10.84 -27.46 7.43
CA GLU A 262 -10.62 -28.88 7.13
C GLU A 262 -11.51 -29.33 5.97
N LYS A 263 -12.81 -29.04 6.02
CA LYS A 263 -13.78 -29.37 4.96
C LYS A 263 -13.45 -28.73 3.62
N LEU A 264 -12.99 -27.47 3.61
CA LEU A 264 -12.52 -26.83 2.38
C LEU A 264 -11.33 -27.57 1.75
N LYS A 265 -10.35 -27.99 2.56
CA LYS A 265 -9.21 -28.79 2.09
C LYS A 265 -9.66 -30.16 1.56
N GLU A 266 -10.56 -30.85 2.28
CA GLU A 266 -11.14 -32.13 1.84
C GLU A 266 -11.88 -31.99 0.50
N ASN A 267 -12.53 -30.86 0.24
CA ASN A 267 -13.22 -30.57 -1.02
C ASN A 267 -12.30 -30.01 -2.13
N GLY A 268 -10.97 -29.97 -1.89
CA GLY A 268 -9.99 -29.56 -2.92
C GLY A 268 -9.82 -28.07 -3.10
N CYS A 269 -10.18 -27.25 -2.10
CA CYS A 269 -9.91 -25.82 -2.17
C CYS A 269 -8.39 -25.56 -2.34
N PRO A 270 -7.95 -24.80 -3.34
CA PRO A 270 -6.53 -24.67 -3.67
C PRO A 270 -5.71 -24.00 -2.57
N LYS A 271 -6.32 -23.06 -1.85
CA LYS A 271 -5.71 -22.35 -0.73
C LYS A 271 -6.73 -22.05 0.35
N VAL A 272 -6.38 -22.27 1.60
CA VAL A 272 -7.19 -21.95 2.78
C VAL A 272 -6.30 -21.23 3.80
N VAL A 273 -6.65 -19.99 4.11
CA VAL A 273 -5.97 -19.15 5.10
C VAL A 273 -6.94 -18.84 6.24
N VAL A 274 -6.48 -18.86 7.48
CA VAL A 274 -7.33 -18.67 8.66
C VAL A 274 -6.67 -17.67 9.59
N ASN A 275 -7.34 -16.55 9.83
CA ASN A 275 -6.81 -15.39 10.57
C ASN A 275 -7.67 -15.09 11.80
N ASP A 276 -7.02 -15.06 12.98
CA ASP A 276 -7.62 -14.65 14.26
C ASP A 276 -7.47 -13.14 14.47
N LEU A 277 -8.52 -12.39 14.18
CA LEU A 277 -8.53 -10.93 14.25
C LEU A 277 -8.12 -10.33 15.61
N ALA A 278 -8.15 -11.13 16.67
CA ALA A 278 -7.75 -10.68 17.99
C ALA A 278 -6.25 -10.87 18.27
N ARG A 279 -5.50 -11.50 17.37
CA ARG A 279 -4.10 -11.94 17.61
C ARG A 279 -3.15 -11.62 16.48
N GLU A 280 -3.66 -11.39 15.29
CA GLU A 280 -2.86 -11.12 14.11
C GLU A 280 -2.85 -9.62 13.77
N ASP A 281 -1.85 -9.16 13.06
CA ASP A 281 -1.81 -7.79 12.58
C ASP A 281 -2.99 -7.54 11.63
N MET A 282 -3.80 -6.54 11.95
CA MET A 282 -4.98 -6.18 11.18
C MET A 282 -4.64 -5.85 9.73
N ALA A 283 -3.49 -5.24 9.45
CA ALA A 283 -3.08 -4.87 8.11
C ALA A 283 -2.77 -6.11 7.24
N GLU A 284 -2.15 -7.14 7.83
CA GLU A 284 -1.93 -8.43 7.18
C GLU A 284 -3.26 -9.13 6.83
N VAL A 285 -4.20 -9.11 7.77
CA VAL A 285 -5.50 -9.75 7.56
C VAL A 285 -6.34 -9.01 6.51
N VAL A 286 -6.24 -7.68 6.46
CA VAL A 286 -6.88 -6.86 5.43
C VAL A 286 -6.27 -7.15 4.06
N GLU A 287 -4.95 -7.23 3.95
CA GLU A 287 -4.25 -7.59 2.72
C GLU A 287 -4.69 -8.94 2.19
N ASP A 288 -4.75 -9.97 3.04
CA ASP A 288 -5.22 -11.31 2.69
C ASP A 288 -6.66 -11.31 2.13
N ALA A 289 -7.56 -10.47 2.67
CA ALA A 289 -8.92 -10.34 2.14
C ALA A 289 -8.96 -9.80 0.71
N PHE A 290 -8.03 -8.93 0.34
CA PHE A 290 -7.89 -8.46 -1.04
C PHE A 290 -7.16 -9.44 -1.94
N ARG A 291 -6.30 -10.29 -1.39
CA ARG A 291 -5.50 -11.29 -2.11
C ARG A 291 -6.36 -12.44 -2.63
N TYR A 292 -7.22 -13.00 -1.79
CA TYR A 292 -7.98 -14.21 -2.11
C TYR A 292 -9.36 -13.93 -2.72
N SER A 293 -9.86 -14.85 -3.55
CA SER A 293 -11.13 -14.72 -4.27
C SER A 293 -12.35 -14.84 -3.37
N LYS A 294 -12.24 -15.51 -2.21
CA LYS A 294 -13.37 -15.80 -1.31
C LYS A 294 -13.01 -15.46 0.14
N LEU A 295 -13.95 -14.80 0.83
CA LEU A 295 -13.82 -14.36 2.22
C LEU A 295 -14.93 -14.98 3.07
N VAL A 296 -14.57 -15.59 4.20
CA VAL A 296 -15.51 -16.03 5.24
C VAL A 296 -15.36 -15.15 6.46
N LEU A 297 -16.45 -14.54 6.90
CA LEU A 297 -16.51 -13.74 8.11
C LEU A 297 -17.19 -14.55 9.22
N ALA A 298 -16.43 -14.84 10.29
CA ALA A 298 -16.92 -15.69 11.38
C ALA A 298 -16.82 -14.97 12.73
N THR A 299 -17.97 -14.63 13.34
CA THR A 299 -17.99 -13.89 14.60
C THR A 299 -19.17 -14.22 15.49
N THR A 300 -19.12 -13.71 16.72
CA THR A 300 -20.22 -13.82 17.68
C THR A 300 -21.07 -12.55 17.69
N THR A 301 -22.37 -12.72 17.94
CA THR A 301 -23.23 -11.62 18.38
C THR A 301 -22.75 -11.13 19.75
N TYR A 302 -22.45 -9.84 19.85
CA TYR A 302 -21.92 -9.21 21.07
C TYR A 302 -22.58 -7.84 21.28
N ASN A 303 -23.16 -7.61 22.44
CA ASN A 303 -23.88 -6.37 22.76
C ASN A 303 -24.94 -5.96 21.70
N ALA A 304 -25.69 -6.93 21.18
CA ALA A 304 -26.64 -6.74 20.06
C ALA A 304 -26.01 -6.24 18.75
N ASP A 305 -24.71 -6.31 18.61
CA ASP A 305 -23.87 -5.98 17.44
C ASP A 305 -22.94 -7.17 17.16
N ILE A 306 -21.82 -6.95 16.51
CA ILE A 306 -20.74 -7.94 16.30
C ILE A 306 -19.56 -7.65 17.21
N PHE A 307 -18.65 -8.63 17.35
CA PHE A 307 -17.44 -8.44 18.17
C PHE A 307 -16.54 -7.33 17.58
N PRO A 308 -15.94 -6.45 18.41
CA PRO A 308 -15.27 -5.22 17.96
C PRO A 308 -14.22 -5.42 16.86
N PHE A 309 -13.33 -6.39 16.97
CA PHE A 309 -12.29 -6.63 15.96
C PHE A 309 -12.87 -7.01 14.59
N MET A 310 -14.01 -7.71 14.53
CA MET A 310 -14.69 -7.99 13.27
C MET A 310 -15.28 -6.72 12.66
N LYS A 311 -15.78 -5.81 13.50
CA LYS A 311 -16.32 -4.53 13.05
C LYS A 311 -15.21 -3.67 12.44
N GLU A 312 -14.10 -3.53 13.14
CA GLU A 312 -12.91 -2.83 12.70
C GLU A 312 -12.38 -3.40 11.36
N PHE A 313 -12.28 -4.72 11.27
CA PHE A 313 -11.88 -5.39 10.02
C PHE A 313 -12.78 -5.03 8.83
N ILE A 314 -14.12 -5.10 9.01
CA ILE A 314 -15.07 -4.76 7.94
C ILE A 314 -14.99 -3.27 7.58
N ASP A 315 -14.79 -2.38 8.55
CA ASP A 315 -14.58 -0.95 8.30
C ASP A 315 -13.34 -0.73 7.42
N HIS A 316 -12.22 -1.37 7.73
CA HIS A 316 -11.00 -1.32 6.91
C HIS A 316 -11.23 -1.83 5.47
N LEU A 317 -12.03 -2.89 5.28
CA LEU A 317 -12.37 -3.38 3.96
C LEU A 317 -13.19 -2.34 3.16
N THR A 318 -14.22 -1.77 3.80
CA THR A 318 -15.13 -0.82 3.14
C THR A 318 -14.46 0.50 2.79
N GLU A 319 -13.56 0.99 3.63
CA GLU A 319 -12.78 2.20 3.40
C GLU A 319 -11.83 2.08 2.19
N ARG A 320 -11.39 0.87 1.88
CA ARG A 320 -10.46 0.54 0.79
C ARG A 320 -11.15 0.03 -0.48
N ASN A 321 -12.48 0.25 -0.60
CA ASN A 321 -13.26 -0.17 -1.77
C ASN A 321 -13.24 -1.69 -2.03
N PHE A 322 -13.29 -2.52 -0.99
CA PHE A 322 -13.37 -3.98 -1.12
C PHE A 322 -14.51 -4.38 -2.05
N GLN A 323 -14.20 -5.20 -3.06
CA GLN A 323 -15.15 -5.57 -4.10
C GLN A 323 -14.72 -6.82 -4.88
N ASN A 324 -15.58 -7.32 -5.77
CA ASN A 324 -15.30 -8.45 -6.68
C ASN A 324 -14.95 -9.75 -5.93
N ARG A 325 -15.61 -10.03 -4.81
CA ARG A 325 -15.34 -11.20 -3.97
C ARG A 325 -16.61 -11.98 -3.66
N THR A 326 -16.44 -13.28 -3.43
CA THR A 326 -17.50 -14.08 -2.77
C THR A 326 -17.33 -13.99 -1.26
N VAL A 327 -18.41 -13.67 -0.54
CA VAL A 327 -18.40 -13.51 0.92
C VAL A 327 -19.39 -14.45 1.57
N ALA A 328 -18.93 -15.20 2.58
CA ALA A 328 -19.75 -16.12 3.36
C ALA A 328 -19.68 -15.78 4.87
N PHE A 329 -20.65 -16.30 5.63
CA PHE A 329 -20.85 -15.91 7.01
C PHE A 329 -21.00 -17.11 7.94
N ILE A 330 -20.35 -17.02 9.10
CA ILE A 330 -20.57 -17.90 10.25
C ILE A 330 -20.93 -17.01 11.44
N GLU A 331 -22.12 -17.18 11.99
CA GLU A 331 -22.54 -16.49 13.21
C GLU A 331 -22.61 -17.42 14.40
N ASN A 332 -22.29 -16.92 15.58
CA ASN A 332 -22.51 -17.62 16.83
C ASN A 332 -23.26 -16.71 17.83
N GLY A 333 -24.22 -17.28 18.54
CA GLY A 333 -24.94 -16.60 19.62
C GLY A 333 -25.81 -17.56 20.40
N SER A 334 -25.77 -17.49 21.72
CA SER A 334 -26.56 -18.37 22.58
C SER A 334 -28.05 -18.04 22.56
N TRP A 335 -28.36 -16.76 22.35
CA TRP A 335 -29.73 -16.23 22.20
C TRP A 335 -29.72 -15.12 21.16
N ALA A 336 -30.77 -15.02 20.35
CA ALA A 336 -30.97 -13.98 19.33
C ALA A 336 -29.71 -13.65 18.50
N PRO A 337 -29.08 -14.63 17.82
CA PRO A 337 -27.92 -14.36 16.98
C PRO A 337 -28.30 -13.44 15.80
N THR A 338 -27.52 -12.36 15.62
CA THR A 338 -27.77 -11.32 14.61
C THR A 338 -26.49 -10.94 13.86
N ALA A 339 -25.38 -11.59 14.13
CA ALA A 339 -24.07 -11.20 13.60
C ALA A 339 -24.04 -11.21 12.06
N THR A 340 -24.62 -12.20 11.40
CA THR A 340 -24.70 -12.26 9.93
C THR A 340 -25.40 -11.02 9.36
N LYS A 341 -26.55 -10.65 9.93
CA LYS A 341 -27.33 -9.49 9.48
C LYS A 341 -26.52 -8.18 9.60
N VAL A 342 -25.77 -8.03 10.69
CA VAL A 342 -24.94 -6.85 10.93
C VAL A 342 -23.79 -6.81 9.93
N MET A 343 -23.06 -7.92 9.74
CA MET A 343 -21.95 -8.01 8.78
C MET A 343 -22.42 -7.72 7.35
N GLN A 344 -23.56 -8.28 6.93
CA GLN A 344 -24.16 -8.01 5.61
C GLN A 344 -24.48 -6.52 5.44
N ALA A 345 -25.12 -5.88 6.43
CA ALA A 345 -25.44 -4.46 6.39
C ALA A 345 -24.19 -3.57 6.28
N MET A 346 -23.09 -3.92 6.96
CA MET A 346 -21.83 -3.19 6.85
C MET A 346 -21.21 -3.29 5.45
N LEU A 347 -21.39 -4.42 4.78
CA LEU A 347 -20.87 -4.66 3.43
C LEU A 347 -21.75 -4.12 2.29
N GLU A 348 -22.93 -3.57 2.56
CA GLU A 348 -23.84 -3.04 1.53
C GLU A 348 -23.19 -1.98 0.62
N LYS A 349 -22.18 -1.27 1.10
CA LYS A 349 -21.44 -0.27 0.33
C LYS A 349 -20.42 -0.88 -0.65
N CYS A 350 -20.05 -2.14 -0.45
CA CYS A 350 -19.09 -2.83 -1.28
C CYS A 350 -19.74 -3.24 -2.62
N LYS A 351 -18.98 -3.11 -3.71
CA LYS A 351 -19.50 -3.39 -5.06
C LYS A 351 -19.22 -4.83 -5.46
N ASN A 352 -20.10 -5.39 -6.29
CA ASN A 352 -19.87 -6.69 -6.94
C ASN A 352 -19.50 -7.82 -5.95
N LEU A 353 -20.11 -7.82 -4.77
CA LEU A 353 -19.98 -8.95 -3.85
C LEU A 353 -21.02 -10.01 -4.20
N THR A 354 -20.58 -11.26 -4.26
CA THR A 354 -21.45 -12.43 -4.31
C THR A 354 -21.57 -12.98 -2.89
N LEU A 355 -22.75 -12.91 -2.29
CA LEU A 355 -22.98 -13.50 -0.98
C LEU A 355 -23.30 -14.99 -1.13
N SER A 356 -22.67 -15.83 -0.30
CA SER A 356 -22.95 -17.27 -0.22
C SER A 356 -24.41 -17.52 0.12
N GLU A 357 -25.02 -18.51 -0.52
CA GLU A 357 -26.38 -18.96 -0.22
C GLU A 357 -26.44 -19.67 1.15
N ASN A 358 -25.33 -20.36 1.52
CA ASN A 358 -25.21 -21.08 2.79
C ASN A 358 -24.58 -20.20 3.86
N THR A 359 -25.32 -19.98 4.95
CA THR A 359 -24.83 -19.33 6.18
C THR A 359 -24.78 -20.34 7.30
N VAL A 360 -23.72 -20.33 8.09
CA VAL A 360 -23.59 -21.20 9.25
C VAL A 360 -24.06 -20.48 10.51
N LYS A 361 -25.03 -21.06 11.20
CA LYS A 361 -25.56 -20.56 12.45
C LYS A 361 -25.25 -21.50 13.60
N ILE A 362 -24.53 -20.98 14.59
CA ILE A 362 -24.13 -21.74 15.77
C ILE A 362 -24.89 -21.19 16.97
N LEU A 363 -25.51 -22.07 17.75
CA LEU A 363 -26.15 -21.73 19.02
C LEU A 363 -25.25 -22.20 20.16
N SER A 364 -24.30 -21.36 20.55
CA SER A 364 -23.25 -21.58 21.55
C SER A 364 -22.15 -22.52 21.10
N ALA A 365 -22.43 -23.79 20.87
CA ALA A 365 -21.49 -24.84 20.47
C ALA A 365 -21.92 -25.51 19.15
N LEU A 366 -20.99 -26.22 18.49
CA LEU A 366 -21.30 -27.03 17.33
C LEU A 366 -22.37 -28.07 17.66
N SER A 367 -23.25 -28.30 16.70
CA SER A 367 -24.30 -29.30 16.70
C SER A 367 -24.30 -30.02 15.36
N TYR A 368 -24.98 -31.16 15.27
CA TYR A 368 -25.17 -31.89 14.03
C TYR A 368 -25.68 -30.99 12.87
N GLU A 369 -26.61 -30.08 13.20
CA GLU A 369 -27.16 -29.13 12.23
C GLU A 369 -26.11 -28.13 11.74
N SER A 370 -25.34 -27.50 12.64
CA SER A 370 -24.29 -26.55 12.26
C SER A 370 -23.13 -27.21 11.53
N GLU A 371 -22.79 -28.46 11.84
CA GLU A 371 -21.79 -29.24 11.09
C GLU A 371 -22.27 -29.53 9.66
N ALA A 372 -23.54 -29.88 9.47
CA ALA A 372 -24.13 -30.05 8.14
C ALA A 372 -24.15 -28.73 7.34
N GLN A 373 -24.40 -27.59 7.99
CA GLN A 373 -24.28 -26.27 7.35
C GLN A 373 -22.85 -25.98 6.92
N ILE A 374 -21.84 -26.32 7.73
CA ILE A 374 -20.43 -26.17 7.41
C ILE A 374 -20.05 -27.03 6.18
N ASP A 375 -20.50 -28.28 6.13
CA ASP A 375 -20.28 -29.17 4.97
C ASP A 375 -20.87 -28.57 3.67
N ASN A 376 -22.09 -27.99 3.75
CA ASN A 376 -22.74 -27.35 2.60
C ASN A 376 -21.98 -26.09 2.16
N LEU A 377 -21.56 -25.25 3.12
CA LEU A 377 -20.78 -24.06 2.84
C LEU A 377 -19.44 -24.40 2.19
N ALA A 378 -18.72 -25.42 2.70
CA ALA A 378 -17.46 -25.85 2.12
C ALA A 378 -17.62 -26.32 0.66
N LYS A 379 -18.66 -27.08 0.36
CA LYS A 379 -18.98 -27.53 -1.01
C LYS A 379 -19.34 -26.37 -1.94
N GLU A 380 -20.03 -25.33 -1.43
CA GLU A 380 -20.37 -24.15 -2.21
C GLU A 380 -19.10 -23.34 -2.54
N LEU A 381 -18.23 -23.10 -1.55
CA LEU A 381 -17.00 -22.32 -1.72
C LEU A 381 -15.92 -23.03 -2.56
N CYS A 382 -16.04 -24.34 -2.79
CA CYS A 382 -15.11 -25.11 -3.63
C CYS A 382 -15.59 -25.29 -5.08
N LYS A 383 -16.74 -24.72 -5.45
CA LYS A 383 -17.23 -24.68 -6.84
C LYS A 383 -16.58 -23.52 -7.59
#